data_b043dfa7fc647c2f60fea1af43f8129c
#
_entry.id   b043dfa7fc647c2f60fea1af43f8129c
#
_cell.length_a   1.000
_cell.length_b   1.000
_cell.length_c   1.000
_cell.angle_alpha   90.00
_cell.angle_beta   90.00
_cell.angle_gamma   90.00
#
_symmetry.space_group_name_H-M   'P 1'
#
loop_
_entity.id
_entity.type
_entity.pdbx_description
1 polymer ?
#
loop_
_entity_poly.entity_id
_entity_poly.type
_entity_poly.pdbx_seq_one_letter_code
_entity_poly.pdbx_strand_id
1 'polypeptide(L)'
;MIKRKLAWVLALCTLLTTLCLPVSAAGADLEGEILPVLAVMGVMNGDEAGNLDLNRSVTRAEFVKMAIAASAHKNRGKASSAISPYPDVRAGAWHSGYITAARDLGLITGYLDGTFRPDNTVTLEEALSILLKIMGYGGTDFAAGWPTAYMTLYHSLGMDEGMTALQGDRLTRRDCAILVYNALNARAKTGAVYAQQLGYALDSTGKINYASLVRSLTEGPVLLESTVEAAVGFTPVTVNRDRTAASAAQLQYGDVLYYNKDIRAVWAYSTKVSGIVQAISPSTMAPSAVTVSGITVGLGSSSVIYAFSDLGTVQTGDAVTLLLGAGEQAVFVLTGEAASETVYGVVTSVGTTAQSGGLGTVITQQSVTIAASDGRSYSYPYSKDDLKAGTAVKVTLDRDGVSIRKARDGESLSGKIRGGKLDGCIIEGDTKAIDVLGGRMVKVDAARLEGVSIKSRDVLFAKTDGEGHIEHLILDNVTGDNRDYGVATVAFESPDIMYVPSSYVIMVGTAVKTHSANATYGLEVGPCGIEYKADGAISRLVDLKEQSITHLGAFEAELKDGKEVPLAAGIQVWLEEDGSYYLSSLQQVSLDTHKLIAHYDQLGEDGGRVRVIIAEEK
;
A
#
# COMPACT_ATOMS: atom_id res chain seq x y z
N MET A 1 -30.23 -44.00 -10.75
CA MET A 1 -29.49 -43.64 -9.52
C MET A 1 -28.45 -42.54 -9.75
N ILE A 2 -27.73 -42.48 -10.88
CA ILE A 2 -26.70 -41.51 -11.16
C ILE A 2 -27.22 -40.05 -11.29
N LYS A 3 -28.39 -39.83 -11.90
CA LYS A 3 -28.97 -38.46 -12.04
C LYS A 3 -29.41 -37.81 -10.71
N ARG A 4 -29.73 -38.58 -9.69
CA ARG A 4 -30.09 -38.06 -8.35
C ARG A 4 -28.86 -37.66 -7.53
N LYS A 5 -27.72 -38.33 -7.71
CA LYS A 5 -26.46 -37.98 -7.04
C LYS A 5 -25.82 -36.70 -7.61
N LEU A 6 -25.98 -36.47 -8.94
CA LEU A 6 -25.50 -35.26 -9.58
C LEU A 6 -26.26 -33.99 -9.15
N ALA A 7 -27.58 -34.12 -8.89
CA ALA A 7 -28.41 -33.03 -8.37
C ALA A 7 -28.05 -32.62 -6.95
N TRP A 8 -27.65 -33.57 -6.10
CA TRP A 8 -27.18 -33.27 -4.74
C TRP A 8 -25.79 -32.62 -4.71
N VAL A 9 -24.90 -32.97 -5.62
CA VAL A 9 -23.59 -32.33 -5.74
C VAL A 9 -23.71 -30.88 -6.27
N LEU A 10 -24.61 -30.62 -7.24
CA LEU A 10 -24.92 -29.27 -7.69
C LEU A 10 -25.61 -28.41 -6.63
N ALA A 11 -26.54 -29.01 -5.83
CA ALA A 11 -27.20 -28.30 -4.73
C ALA A 11 -26.22 -27.99 -3.57
N LEU A 12 -25.24 -28.87 -3.32
CA LEU A 12 -24.19 -28.61 -2.33
C LEU A 12 -23.21 -27.50 -2.79
N CYS A 13 -22.88 -27.46 -4.08
CA CYS A 13 -22.04 -26.37 -4.64
C CYS A 13 -22.75 -25.01 -4.64
N THR A 14 -24.07 -24.95 -4.76
CA THR A 14 -24.82 -23.67 -4.71
C THR A 14 -25.07 -23.20 -3.27
N LEU A 15 -25.01 -24.08 -2.27
CA LEU A 15 -25.16 -23.71 -0.86
C LEU A 15 -23.83 -23.21 -0.24
N LEU A 16 -22.68 -23.51 -0.86
CA LEU A 16 -21.38 -23.05 -0.40
C LEU A 16 -21.02 -21.61 -0.87
N THR A 17 -21.84 -21.00 -1.72
CA THR A 17 -21.56 -19.64 -2.27
C THR A 17 -22.12 -18.49 -1.43
N THR A 18 -22.71 -18.74 -0.25
CA THR A 18 -23.32 -17.69 0.58
C THR A 18 -22.74 -17.53 1.99
N LEU A 19 -21.67 -18.24 2.35
CA LEU A 19 -20.87 -17.87 3.53
C LEU A 19 -19.66 -17.04 3.08
N CYS A 20 -19.88 -15.78 2.73
CA CYS A 20 -18.84 -14.76 2.82
C CYS A 20 -18.57 -14.52 4.32
N LEU A 21 -17.69 -15.33 4.90
CA LEU A 21 -17.03 -14.92 6.14
C LEU A 21 -16.15 -13.71 5.80
N PRO A 22 -16.12 -12.67 6.63
CA PRO A 22 -15.26 -11.55 6.39
C PRO A 22 -13.81 -12.07 6.35
N VAL A 23 -13.15 -11.86 5.21
CA VAL A 23 -11.70 -12.02 5.10
C VAL A 23 -11.11 -11.07 6.13
N SER A 24 -10.42 -11.60 7.14
CA SER A 24 -9.56 -10.79 7.98
C SER A 24 -8.43 -10.30 7.07
N ALA A 25 -8.58 -9.09 6.53
CA ALA A 25 -7.54 -8.43 5.77
C ALA A 25 -6.32 -8.26 6.68
N ALA A 26 -5.13 -8.46 6.15
CA ALA A 26 -3.92 -7.95 6.80
C ALA A 26 -4.18 -6.50 7.19
N GLY A 27 -3.82 -6.11 8.43
CA GLY A 27 -4.11 -4.77 8.95
C GLY A 27 -3.66 -3.69 7.96
N ALA A 28 -4.40 -2.58 7.90
CA ALA A 28 -4.12 -1.51 6.96
C ALA A 28 -2.67 -1.02 7.11
N ASP A 29 -2.01 -0.78 5.99
CA ASP A 29 -0.64 -0.27 5.97
C ASP A 29 -0.57 1.11 6.64
N LEU A 30 0.21 1.20 7.72
CA LEU A 30 0.30 2.43 8.51
C LEU A 30 0.79 3.61 7.66
N GLU A 31 1.86 3.43 6.89
CA GLU A 31 2.51 4.50 6.14
C GLU A 31 1.84 4.74 4.78
N GLY A 32 1.48 3.68 4.07
CA GLY A 32 0.88 3.79 2.74
C GLY A 32 -0.63 4.07 2.73
N GLU A 33 -1.35 3.80 3.83
CA GLU A 33 -2.81 3.91 3.86
C GLU A 33 -3.32 4.78 5.02
N ILE A 34 -2.96 4.48 6.26
CA ILE A 34 -3.53 5.12 7.46
C ILE A 34 -3.09 6.58 7.57
N LEU A 35 -1.80 6.82 7.66
CA LEU A 35 -1.25 8.17 7.88
C LEU A 35 -1.61 9.15 6.75
N PRO A 36 -1.56 8.77 5.45
CA PRO A 36 -2.01 9.64 4.38
C PRO A 36 -3.46 10.11 4.52
N VAL A 37 -4.39 9.22 4.88
CA VAL A 37 -5.81 9.58 5.09
C VAL A 37 -5.94 10.58 6.23
N LEU A 38 -5.29 10.32 7.37
CA LEU A 38 -5.37 11.18 8.55
C LEU A 38 -4.73 12.55 8.33
N ALA A 39 -3.66 12.61 7.52
CA ALA A 39 -3.00 13.87 7.15
C ALA A 39 -3.93 14.76 6.30
N VAL A 40 -4.58 14.20 5.27
CA VAL A 40 -5.55 14.95 4.43
C VAL A 40 -6.73 15.47 5.25
N MET A 41 -7.19 14.68 6.22
CA MET A 41 -8.27 15.09 7.12
C MET A 41 -7.83 16.12 8.20
N GLY A 42 -6.54 16.40 8.33
CA GLY A 42 -5.99 17.27 9.39
C GLY A 42 -6.06 16.65 10.79
N VAL A 43 -6.21 15.33 10.87
CA VAL A 43 -6.27 14.57 12.14
C VAL A 43 -4.89 14.44 12.75
N MET A 44 -3.91 14.03 11.93
CA MET A 44 -2.52 13.85 12.35
C MET A 44 -1.57 14.30 11.24
N ASN A 45 -0.65 15.19 11.58
CA ASN A 45 0.39 15.70 10.70
C ASN A 45 1.76 15.56 11.37
N GLY A 46 2.83 15.53 10.57
CA GLY A 46 4.20 15.69 11.05
C GLY A 46 4.51 17.13 11.48
N ASP A 47 5.67 17.31 12.07
CA ASP A 47 6.27 18.63 12.28
C ASP A 47 6.79 19.24 10.95
N GLU A 48 7.45 20.40 11.01
CA GLU A 48 8.01 21.09 9.83
C GLU A 48 9.10 20.28 9.10
N ALA A 49 9.71 19.31 9.78
CA ALA A 49 10.67 18.37 9.21
C ALA A 49 10.03 17.04 8.73
N GLY A 50 8.71 16.88 8.93
CA GLY A 50 7.97 15.69 8.56
C GLY A 50 7.93 14.59 9.64
N ASN A 51 8.50 14.82 10.83
CA ASN A 51 8.54 13.81 11.90
C ASN A 51 7.16 13.61 12.52
N LEU A 52 6.72 12.37 12.57
CA LEU A 52 5.40 12.01 13.10
C LEU A 52 5.43 11.61 14.58
N ASP A 53 6.60 11.33 15.16
CA ASP A 53 6.78 10.90 16.55
C ASP A 53 5.83 9.78 16.99
N LEU A 54 5.68 8.75 16.16
CA LEU A 54 4.65 7.71 16.30
C LEU A 54 4.67 6.97 17.63
N ASN A 55 5.82 6.87 18.28
CA ASN A 55 5.99 6.20 19.58
C ASN A 55 5.69 7.11 20.79
N ARG A 56 5.47 8.41 20.58
CA ARG A 56 5.12 9.35 21.64
C ARG A 56 3.67 9.12 22.10
N SER A 57 3.47 9.12 23.42
CA SER A 57 2.12 9.04 24.02
C SER A 57 1.29 10.27 23.64
N VAL A 58 -0.02 10.06 23.47
CA VAL A 58 -0.99 11.11 23.15
C VAL A 58 -1.70 11.57 24.42
N THR A 59 -1.80 12.89 24.60
CA THR A 59 -2.57 13.45 25.71
C THR A 59 -4.08 13.43 25.43
N ARG A 60 -4.90 13.49 26.47
CA ARG A 60 -6.37 13.54 26.35
C ARG A 60 -6.82 14.73 25.51
N ALA A 61 -6.16 15.90 25.67
CA ALA A 61 -6.45 17.08 24.86
C ALA A 61 -6.12 16.89 23.38
N GLU A 62 -4.97 16.27 23.07
CA GLU A 62 -4.59 15.94 21.70
C GLU A 62 -5.57 14.94 21.07
N PHE A 63 -5.97 13.91 21.81
CA PHE A 63 -6.94 12.94 21.29
C PHE A 63 -8.31 13.54 21.00
N VAL A 64 -8.81 14.45 21.87
CA VAL A 64 -10.05 15.20 21.61
C VAL A 64 -9.94 16.00 20.30
N LYS A 65 -8.81 16.69 20.05
CA LYS A 65 -8.57 17.36 18.77
C LYS A 65 -8.63 16.39 17.60
N MET A 66 -7.95 15.24 17.68
CA MET A 66 -7.95 14.21 16.63
C MET A 66 -9.37 13.71 16.35
N ALA A 67 -10.14 13.39 17.38
CA ALA A 67 -11.50 12.89 17.26
C ALA A 67 -12.45 13.94 16.64
N ILE A 68 -12.36 15.20 17.05
CA ILE A 68 -13.15 16.29 16.45
C ILE A 68 -12.77 16.47 14.97
N ALA A 69 -11.47 16.44 14.63
CA ALA A 69 -11.01 16.54 13.24
C ALA A 69 -11.53 15.40 12.36
N ALA A 70 -11.66 14.18 12.92
CA ALA A 70 -12.21 13.00 12.25
C ALA A 70 -13.75 12.94 12.25
N SER A 71 -14.46 14.04 12.55
CA SER A 71 -15.91 14.03 12.72
C SER A 71 -16.63 15.06 11.84
N ALA A 72 -17.97 14.99 11.81
CA ALA A 72 -18.81 16.02 11.19
C ALA A 72 -18.62 17.41 11.83
N HIS A 73 -17.96 17.47 12.98
CA HIS A 73 -17.71 18.69 13.74
C HIS A 73 -16.28 19.25 13.54
N LYS A 74 -15.54 18.83 12.53
CA LYS A 74 -14.14 19.20 12.24
C LYS A 74 -13.83 20.70 12.24
N ASN A 75 -14.84 21.53 12.01
CA ASN A 75 -14.71 23.00 12.03
C ASN A 75 -14.96 23.61 13.42
N ARG A 76 -15.41 22.82 14.40
CA ARG A 76 -15.60 23.29 15.77
C ARG A 76 -14.30 23.22 16.56
N GLY A 77 -14.10 24.12 17.49
CA GLY A 77 -12.95 24.09 18.40
C GLY A 77 -11.63 24.58 17.81
N LYS A 78 -11.57 25.02 16.55
CA LYS A 78 -10.36 25.61 15.94
C LYS A 78 -9.92 26.90 16.65
N ALA A 79 -10.86 27.70 17.10
CA ALA A 79 -10.57 28.89 17.94
C ALA A 79 -10.52 28.48 19.42
N SER A 80 -9.57 29.04 20.16
CA SER A 80 -9.50 28.84 21.61
C SER A 80 -10.73 29.43 22.31
N SER A 81 -11.21 28.76 23.37
CA SER A 81 -12.33 29.26 24.17
C SER A 81 -11.87 30.36 25.09
N ALA A 82 -12.63 31.44 25.14
CA ALA A 82 -12.44 32.52 26.10
C ALA A 82 -12.88 32.13 27.53
N ILE A 83 -13.63 31.03 27.67
CA ILE A 83 -14.14 30.51 28.94
C ILE A 83 -13.53 29.15 29.18
N SER A 84 -13.02 28.89 30.37
CA SER A 84 -12.52 27.58 30.78
C SER A 84 -13.66 26.57 30.84
N PRO A 85 -13.63 25.48 30.03
CA PRO A 85 -14.68 24.45 30.05
C PRO A 85 -14.60 23.55 31.30
N TYR A 86 -13.43 23.44 31.91
CA TYR A 86 -13.14 22.73 33.15
C TYR A 86 -12.14 23.54 33.99
N PRO A 87 -12.09 23.36 35.33
CA PRO A 87 -11.22 24.15 36.22
C PRO A 87 -9.72 24.05 35.85
N ASP A 88 -9.30 22.93 35.31
CA ASP A 88 -7.92 22.63 34.92
C ASP A 88 -7.63 22.87 33.42
N VAL A 89 -8.60 23.39 32.66
CA VAL A 89 -8.44 23.76 31.24
C VAL A 89 -8.37 25.27 31.13
N ARG A 90 -7.17 25.82 30.96
CA ARG A 90 -6.93 27.26 30.87
C ARG A 90 -7.66 27.88 29.68
N ALA A 91 -8.40 28.96 29.90
CA ALA A 91 -8.98 29.77 28.83
C ALA A 91 -7.87 30.30 27.90
N GLY A 92 -8.14 30.34 26.61
CA GLY A 92 -7.16 30.74 25.60
C GLY A 92 -6.10 29.69 25.26
N ALA A 93 -6.01 28.57 25.99
CA ALA A 93 -5.13 27.47 25.60
C ALA A 93 -5.56 26.88 24.25
N TRP A 94 -4.62 26.38 23.47
CA TRP A 94 -4.87 25.82 22.12
C TRP A 94 -5.96 24.74 22.09
N HIS A 95 -6.04 23.93 23.14
CA HIS A 95 -6.99 22.82 23.27
C HIS A 95 -8.36 23.23 23.85
N SER A 96 -8.49 24.47 24.42
CA SER A 96 -9.71 24.89 25.14
C SER A 96 -10.95 24.86 24.25
N GLY A 97 -10.83 25.26 22.99
CA GLY A 97 -11.92 25.24 22.02
C GLY A 97 -12.39 23.83 21.69
N TYR A 98 -11.45 22.91 21.48
CA TYR A 98 -11.76 21.49 21.17
C TYR A 98 -12.43 20.80 22.37
N ILE A 99 -11.92 21.02 23.58
CA ILE A 99 -12.51 20.46 24.81
C ILE A 99 -13.90 21.05 25.05
N THR A 100 -14.10 22.36 24.82
CA THR A 100 -15.44 23.01 24.90
C THR A 100 -16.40 22.35 23.90
N ALA A 101 -15.98 22.22 22.65
CA ALA A 101 -16.79 21.59 21.59
C ALA A 101 -17.16 20.13 21.93
N ALA A 102 -16.21 19.36 22.43
CA ALA A 102 -16.43 17.96 22.79
C ALA A 102 -17.37 17.84 24.01
N ARG A 103 -17.27 18.72 25.00
CA ARG A 103 -18.19 18.78 26.14
C ARG A 103 -19.61 19.13 25.68
N ASP A 104 -19.76 20.20 24.89
CA ASP A 104 -21.05 20.66 24.41
C ASP A 104 -21.77 19.67 23.50
N LEU A 105 -21.00 18.78 22.84
CA LEU A 105 -21.51 17.66 22.06
C LEU A 105 -21.77 16.41 22.92
N GLY A 106 -21.48 16.42 24.22
CA GLY A 106 -21.64 15.28 25.11
C GLY A 106 -20.65 14.14 24.89
N LEU A 107 -19.57 14.39 24.15
CA LEU A 107 -18.53 13.39 23.87
C LEU A 107 -17.67 13.08 25.09
N ILE A 108 -17.44 14.10 25.94
CA ILE A 108 -16.66 14.03 27.18
C ILE A 108 -17.45 14.58 28.37
N THR A 109 -17.20 14.04 29.54
CA THR A 109 -17.86 14.48 30.80
C THR A 109 -16.88 14.95 31.88
N GLY A 110 -15.58 14.75 31.70
CA GLY A 110 -14.58 14.95 32.76
C GLY A 110 -14.62 13.88 33.85
N TYR A 111 -13.80 14.06 34.88
CA TYR A 111 -13.71 13.17 36.02
C TYR A 111 -14.68 13.57 37.14
N LEU A 112 -14.87 12.71 38.14
CA LEU A 112 -15.78 12.96 39.28
C LEU A 112 -15.38 14.18 40.13
N ASP A 113 -14.10 14.55 40.10
CA ASP A 113 -13.58 15.75 40.79
C ASP A 113 -13.83 17.05 40.00
N GLY A 114 -14.51 16.97 38.86
CA GLY A 114 -14.84 18.09 37.99
C GLY A 114 -13.70 18.51 37.05
N THR A 115 -12.57 17.83 37.05
CA THR A 115 -11.42 18.11 36.14
C THR A 115 -11.52 17.38 34.84
N PHE A 116 -10.79 17.82 33.80
CA PHE A 116 -10.66 17.14 32.52
C PHE A 116 -9.32 16.40 32.39
N ARG A 117 -8.26 16.90 33.00
CA ARG A 117 -6.87 16.41 32.95
C ARG A 117 -6.31 16.40 31.51
N PRO A 118 -6.20 17.59 30.88
CA PRO A 118 -5.85 17.72 29.46
C PRO A 118 -4.49 17.11 29.11
N ASP A 119 -3.51 17.18 30.02
CA ASP A 119 -2.13 16.75 29.81
C ASP A 119 -1.89 15.27 30.19
N ASN A 120 -2.87 14.59 30.79
CA ASN A 120 -2.76 13.16 31.05
C ASN A 120 -2.79 12.39 29.73
N THR A 121 -2.06 11.29 29.66
CA THR A 121 -2.13 10.37 28.51
C THR A 121 -3.50 9.72 28.44
N VAL A 122 -4.05 9.62 27.21
CA VAL A 122 -5.35 8.96 26.96
C VAL A 122 -5.19 7.44 27.03
N THR A 123 -6.17 6.74 27.62
CA THR A 123 -6.24 5.28 27.59
C THR A 123 -7.12 4.81 26.43
N LEU A 124 -7.02 3.50 26.07
CA LEU A 124 -7.79 2.91 24.98
C LEU A 124 -9.30 3.11 25.20
N GLU A 125 -9.82 2.75 26.37
CA GLU A 125 -11.26 2.88 26.66
C GLU A 125 -11.75 4.34 26.72
N GLU A 126 -10.90 5.29 27.13
CA GLU A 126 -11.22 6.72 27.08
C GLU A 126 -11.33 7.20 25.62
N ALA A 127 -10.40 6.77 24.76
CA ALA A 127 -10.44 7.06 23.34
C ALA A 127 -11.66 6.45 22.65
N LEU A 128 -11.97 5.19 22.95
CA LEU A 128 -13.18 4.50 22.47
C LEU A 128 -14.46 5.19 22.88
N SER A 129 -14.54 5.70 24.12
CA SER A 129 -15.72 6.44 24.58
C SER A 129 -16.03 7.65 23.69
N ILE A 130 -15.00 8.36 23.23
CA ILE A 130 -15.17 9.53 22.36
C ILE A 130 -15.55 9.09 20.95
N LEU A 131 -14.84 8.14 20.35
CA LEU A 131 -15.06 7.69 18.97
C LEU A 131 -16.42 7.02 18.79
N LEU A 132 -16.82 6.12 19.69
CA LEU A 132 -18.13 5.46 19.60
C LEU A 132 -19.29 6.45 19.69
N LYS A 133 -19.19 7.47 20.58
CA LYS A 133 -20.19 8.54 20.65
C LYS A 133 -20.25 9.38 19.38
N ILE A 134 -19.11 9.71 18.78
CA ILE A 134 -19.05 10.42 17.49
C ILE A 134 -19.70 9.58 16.37
N MET A 135 -19.55 8.26 16.39
CA MET A 135 -20.18 7.32 15.47
C MET A 135 -21.68 7.12 15.75
N GLY A 136 -22.24 7.78 16.79
CA GLY A 136 -23.65 7.76 17.12
C GLY A 136 -24.08 6.68 18.13
N TYR A 137 -23.14 5.92 18.69
CA TYR A 137 -23.45 4.96 19.74
C TYR A 137 -23.71 5.66 21.07
N GLY A 138 -24.69 5.16 21.85
CA GLY A 138 -25.10 5.76 23.11
C GLY A 138 -26.24 5.04 23.77
N GLY A 139 -26.68 5.48 24.96
CA GLY A 139 -27.82 4.93 25.68
C GLY A 139 -27.71 3.40 25.90
N THR A 140 -28.61 2.65 25.29
CA THR A 140 -28.68 1.18 25.43
C THR A 140 -27.47 0.43 24.87
N ASP A 141 -26.69 1.03 23.96
CA ASP A 141 -25.47 0.40 23.43
C ASP A 141 -24.41 0.22 24.51
N PHE A 142 -24.48 1.04 25.58
CA PHE A 142 -23.56 1.02 26.71
C PHE A 142 -24.18 0.38 27.97
N ALA A 143 -25.21 -0.44 27.83
CA ALA A 143 -25.93 -1.06 28.94
C ALA A 143 -25.07 -1.97 29.83
N ALA A 144 -24.03 -2.61 29.27
CA ALA A 144 -23.07 -3.42 30.03
C ALA A 144 -22.11 -2.58 30.90
N GLY A 145 -22.21 -1.25 30.81
CA GLY A 145 -21.40 -0.31 31.58
C GLY A 145 -19.98 -0.13 31.08
N TRP A 146 -19.26 0.76 31.78
CA TRP A 146 -17.85 1.08 31.54
C TRP A 146 -16.92 0.07 32.23
N PRO A 147 -15.84 -0.40 31.60
CA PRO A 147 -15.46 -0.19 30.18
C PRO A 147 -16.00 -1.29 29.26
N THR A 148 -16.70 -2.31 29.78
CA THR A 148 -17.06 -3.55 29.09
C THR A 148 -17.84 -3.31 27.79
N ALA A 149 -18.87 -2.45 27.83
CA ALA A 149 -19.67 -2.16 26.63
C ALA A 149 -18.83 -1.55 25.49
N TYR A 150 -17.88 -0.70 25.84
CA TYR A 150 -17.02 -0.02 24.87
C TYR A 150 -16.03 -1.00 24.23
N MET A 151 -15.43 -1.89 25.03
CA MET A 151 -14.55 -2.96 24.52
C MET A 151 -15.29 -3.96 23.66
N THR A 152 -16.53 -4.32 24.03
CA THR A 152 -17.37 -5.20 23.20
C THR A 152 -17.65 -4.58 21.83
N LEU A 153 -18.02 -3.31 21.77
CA LEU A 153 -18.24 -2.60 20.48
C LEU A 153 -16.95 -2.47 19.68
N TYR A 154 -15.84 -2.18 20.34
CA TYR A 154 -14.50 -2.11 19.72
C TYR A 154 -14.18 -3.35 18.91
N HIS A 155 -14.31 -4.54 19.51
CA HIS A 155 -14.08 -5.81 18.82
C HIS A 155 -15.16 -6.14 17.78
N SER A 156 -16.44 -5.93 18.10
CA SER A 156 -17.53 -6.27 17.17
C SER A 156 -17.57 -5.40 15.91
N LEU A 157 -16.99 -4.21 15.97
CA LEU A 157 -16.91 -3.29 14.83
C LEU A 157 -15.56 -3.41 14.06
N GLY A 158 -14.66 -4.32 14.47
CA GLY A 158 -13.34 -4.47 13.86
C GLY A 158 -12.42 -3.27 14.07
N MET A 159 -12.67 -2.45 15.11
CA MET A 159 -11.83 -1.30 15.40
C MET A 159 -10.47 -1.69 16.01
N ASP A 160 -10.30 -2.95 16.38
CA ASP A 160 -9.08 -3.57 16.91
C ASP A 160 -8.10 -4.05 15.83
N GLU A 161 -8.45 -3.96 14.56
CA GLU A 161 -7.57 -4.37 13.47
C GLU A 161 -6.22 -3.61 13.53
N GLY A 162 -5.10 -4.36 13.61
CA GLY A 162 -3.75 -3.81 13.70
C GLY A 162 -3.39 -3.12 15.04
N MET A 163 -4.28 -3.16 16.04
CA MET A 163 -4.02 -2.62 17.37
C MET A 163 -3.31 -3.65 18.26
N THR A 164 -2.34 -3.17 19.04
CA THR A 164 -1.67 -3.98 20.08
C THR A 164 -2.03 -3.53 21.50
N ALA A 165 -2.61 -2.33 21.64
CA ALA A 165 -3.00 -1.78 22.93
C ALA A 165 -4.17 -2.56 23.54
N LEU A 166 -4.04 -2.90 24.82
CA LEU A 166 -5.05 -3.58 25.62
C LEU A 166 -5.85 -2.59 26.48
N GLN A 167 -6.92 -3.07 27.09
CA GLN A 167 -7.70 -2.27 28.05
C GLN A 167 -6.80 -1.75 29.18
N GLY A 168 -6.85 -0.44 29.43
CA GLY A 168 -6.04 0.25 30.43
C GLY A 168 -4.74 0.81 29.87
N ASP A 169 -4.30 0.40 28.69
CA ASP A 169 -3.06 0.88 28.09
C ASP A 169 -3.19 2.35 27.66
N ARG A 170 -2.07 3.05 27.79
CA ARG A 170 -1.91 4.43 27.33
C ARG A 170 -1.52 4.43 25.87
N LEU A 171 -2.25 5.18 25.05
CA LEU A 171 -2.08 5.17 23.61
C LEU A 171 -0.91 6.04 23.16
N THR A 172 -0.15 5.50 22.20
CA THR A 172 0.83 6.24 21.41
C THR A 172 0.16 6.94 20.23
N ARG A 173 0.89 7.79 19.50
CA ARG A 173 0.40 8.40 18.26
C ARG A 173 0.12 7.35 17.19
N ARG A 174 0.91 6.27 17.15
CA ARG A 174 0.66 5.10 16.29
C ARG A 174 -0.69 4.47 16.60
N ASP A 175 -0.95 4.16 17.87
CA ASP A 175 -2.21 3.53 18.29
C ASP A 175 -3.41 4.43 17.98
N CYS A 176 -3.30 5.74 18.26
CA CYS A 176 -4.34 6.70 17.94
C CYS A 176 -4.60 6.81 16.43
N ALA A 177 -3.56 6.73 15.59
CA ALA A 177 -3.71 6.74 14.15
C ALA A 177 -4.50 5.51 13.66
N ILE A 178 -4.08 4.32 14.06
CA ILE A 178 -4.76 3.07 13.71
C ILE A 178 -6.22 3.10 14.19
N LEU A 179 -6.44 3.47 15.44
CA LEU A 179 -7.77 3.48 16.05
C LEU A 179 -8.73 4.46 15.36
N VAL A 180 -8.27 5.67 15.04
CA VAL A 180 -9.11 6.67 14.34
C VAL A 180 -9.39 6.21 12.90
N TYR A 181 -8.42 5.66 12.21
CA TYR A 181 -8.60 5.12 10.86
C TYR A 181 -9.59 3.96 10.85
N ASN A 182 -9.48 3.02 11.81
CA ASN A 182 -10.43 1.91 11.95
C ASN A 182 -11.85 2.44 12.23
N ALA A 183 -11.99 3.44 13.10
CA ALA A 183 -13.29 4.07 13.36
C ALA A 183 -13.91 4.69 12.10
N LEU A 184 -13.10 5.34 11.23
CA LEU A 184 -13.58 5.90 9.96
C LEU A 184 -14.13 4.81 9.02
N ASN A 185 -13.52 3.63 9.01
CA ASN A 185 -13.91 2.52 8.16
C ASN A 185 -14.90 1.54 8.82
N ALA A 186 -15.17 1.69 10.11
CA ALA A 186 -16.16 0.90 10.85
C ALA A 186 -17.60 1.36 10.57
N ARG A 187 -18.58 0.50 10.89
CA ARG A 187 -19.99 0.86 10.78
C ARG A 187 -20.41 1.77 11.93
N ALA A 188 -21.00 2.90 11.59
CA ALA A 188 -21.65 3.76 12.56
C ALA A 188 -22.98 3.16 13.03
N LYS A 189 -23.61 3.73 14.06
CA LYS A 189 -24.92 3.30 14.61
C LYS A 189 -26.00 3.25 13.54
N THR A 190 -25.92 4.05 12.50
CA THR A 190 -26.83 4.07 11.35
C THR A 190 -26.72 2.82 10.46
N GLY A 191 -25.68 2.01 10.63
CA GLY A 191 -25.33 0.86 9.79
C GLY A 191 -24.45 1.20 8.58
N ALA A 192 -24.31 2.46 8.19
CA ALA A 192 -23.39 2.90 7.16
C ALA A 192 -21.94 2.94 7.69
N VAL A 193 -20.95 2.82 6.79
CA VAL A 193 -19.55 3.09 7.14
C VAL A 193 -19.42 4.54 7.59
N TYR A 194 -18.70 4.79 8.69
CA TYR A 194 -18.65 6.13 9.29
C TYR A 194 -18.08 7.19 8.33
N ALA A 195 -17.04 6.88 7.56
CA ALA A 195 -16.53 7.78 6.52
C ALA A 195 -17.59 8.16 5.49
N GLN A 196 -18.45 7.21 5.08
CA GLN A 196 -19.55 7.47 4.17
C GLN A 196 -20.61 8.38 4.80
N GLN A 197 -20.89 8.22 6.09
CA GLN A 197 -21.79 9.11 6.83
C GLN A 197 -21.24 10.55 6.90
N LEU A 198 -19.92 10.72 6.89
CA LEU A 198 -19.25 12.02 6.78
C LEU A 198 -19.26 12.62 5.36
N GLY A 199 -19.79 11.90 4.37
CA GLY A 199 -19.86 12.32 2.97
C GLY A 199 -18.62 11.93 2.14
N TYR A 200 -17.73 11.09 2.65
CA TYR A 200 -16.56 10.63 1.89
C TYR A 200 -16.90 9.39 1.07
N ALA A 201 -16.34 9.30 -0.15
CA ALA A 201 -16.50 8.13 -1.00
C ALA A 201 -15.69 6.93 -0.45
N LEU A 202 -16.21 5.73 -0.68
CA LEU A 202 -15.52 4.48 -0.40
C LEU A 202 -14.91 3.91 -1.70
N ASP A 203 -13.87 3.11 -1.56
CA ASP A 203 -13.28 2.32 -2.64
C ASP A 203 -14.03 0.98 -2.83
N SER A 204 -13.52 0.14 -3.73
CA SER A 204 -14.11 -1.17 -4.04
C SER A 204 -14.02 -2.17 -2.87
N THR A 205 -13.18 -1.92 -1.88
CA THR A 205 -13.04 -2.75 -0.67
C THR A 205 -13.97 -2.28 0.46
N GLY A 206 -14.64 -1.14 0.29
CA GLY A 206 -15.52 -0.54 1.29
C GLY A 206 -14.80 0.36 2.28
N LYS A 207 -13.52 0.67 2.08
CA LYS A 207 -12.74 1.61 2.88
C LYS A 207 -12.78 3.01 2.26
N ILE A 208 -12.34 4.01 3.03
CA ILE A 208 -12.29 5.40 2.58
C ILE A 208 -11.39 5.55 1.33
N ASN A 209 -11.93 6.15 0.27
CA ASN A 209 -11.20 6.37 -0.98
C ASN A 209 -10.26 7.58 -0.84
N TYR A 210 -8.97 7.33 -0.67
CA TYR A 210 -7.95 8.36 -0.49
C TYR A 210 -7.93 9.42 -1.60
N ALA A 211 -7.98 9.00 -2.87
CA ALA A 211 -7.91 9.91 -4.00
C ALA A 211 -9.13 10.86 -4.06
N SER A 212 -10.31 10.34 -3.75
CA SER A 212 -11.52 11.14 -3.63
C SER A 212 -11.45 12.09 -2.44
N LEU A 213 -10.88 11.61 -1.32
CA LEU A 213 -10.68 12.43 -0.11
C LEU A 213 -9.77 13.63 -0.39
N VAL A 214 -8.62 13.43 -1.03
CA VAL A 214 -7.72 14.51 -1.45
C VAL A 214 -8.48 15.53 -2.29
N ARG A 215 -9.13 15.09 -3.36
CA ARG A 215 -9.89 16.01 -4.26
C ARG A 215 -11.00 16.77 -3.56
N SER A 216 -11.60 16.20 -2.51
CA SER A 216 -12.72 16.84 -1.79
C SER A 216 -12.28 17.85 -0.71
N LEU A 217 -11.05 17.72 -0.20
CA LEU A 217 -10.54 18.51 0.93
C LEU A 217 -9.41 19.47 0.57
N THR A 218 -8.97 19.47 -0.70
CA THR A 218 -7.85 20.30 -1.17
C THR A 218 -8.20 21.09 -2.41
N GLU A 219 -7.44 22.15 -2.67
CA GLU A 219 -7.37 22.87 -3.95
C GLU A 219 -6.30 22.24 -4.85
N GLY A 220 -6.37 22.47 -6.14
CA GLY A 220 -5.45 21.91 -7.14
C GLY A 220 -6.18 21.04 -8.18
N PRO A 221 -5.48 20.32 -9.06
CA PRO A 221 -4.02 20.18 -9.13
C PRO A 221 -3.29 21.42 -9.66
N VAL A 222 -2.07 21.67 -9.18
CA VAL A 222 -1.15 22.70 -9.65
C VAL A 222 0.21 22.05 -9.97
N LEU A 223 0.84 22.48 -11.08
CA LEU A 223 2.17 22.00 -11.45
C LEU A 223 3.25 22.78 -10.69
N LEU A 224 4.20 22.09 -10.10
CA LEU A 224 5.37 22.71 -9.49
C LEU A 224 6.40 23.05 -10.59
N GLU A 225 6.46 24.34 -10.97
CA GLU A 225 7.39 24.83 -11.99
C GLU A 225 8.57 25.62 -11.41
N SER A 226 8.51 25.98 -10.13
CA SER A 226 9.57 26.77 -9.44
C SER A 226 9.59 26.46 -7.95
N THR A 227 9.12 27.37 -7.10
CA THR A 227 9.03 27.15 -5.66
C THR A 227 7.61 26.78 -5.24
N VAL A 228 7.50 26.06 -4.13
CA VAL A 228 6.20 25.65 -3.58
C VAL A 228 5.35 26.88 -3.23
N GLU A 229 5.97 27.89 -2.63
CA GLU A 229 5.30 29.14 -2.25
C GLU A 229 4.71 29.86 -3.46
N ALA A 230 5.45 29.88 -4.59
CA ALA A 230 4.95 30.48 -5.83
C ALA A 230 3.76 29.70 -6.40
N ALA A 231 3.79 28.37 -6.30
CA ALA A 231 2.75 27.50 -6.82
C ALA A 231 1.45 27.55 -5.99
N VAL A 232 1.53 27.59 -4.65
CA VAL A 232 0.37 27.49 -3.77
C VAL A 232 -0.02 28.81 -3.06
N GLY A 233 0.87 29.82 -3.09
CA GLY A 233 0.64 31.17 -2.54
C GLY A 233 0.82 31.30 -1.02
N PHE A 234 1.45 30.32 -0.37
CA PHE A 234 1.80 30.35 1.06
C PHE A 234 2.99 29.44 1.36
N THR A 235 3.71 29.66 2.46
CA THR A 235 4.74 28.74 2.95
C THR A 235 4.06 27.58 3.69
N PRO A 236 4.20 26.32 3.24
CA PRO A 236 3.58 25.17 3.88
C PRO A 236 4.21 24.88 5.25
N VAL A 237 3.37 24.41 6.19
CA VAL A 237 3.78 23.87 7.49
C VAL A 237 3.89 22.35 7.43
N THR A 238 3.05 21.74 6.59
CA THR A 238 3.03 20.29 6.39
C THR A 238 3.15 20.00 4.91
N VAL A 239 4.07 19.10 4.57
CA VAL A 239 4.25 18.60 3.21
C VAL A 239 4.18 17.08 3.24
N ASN A 240 3.44 16.51 2.28
CA ASN A 240 3.45 15.09 1.99
C ASN A 240 3.84 14.91 0.52
N ARG A 241 4.73 13.97 0.22
CA ARG A 241 5.12 13.60 -1.14
C ARG A 241 4.88 12.11 -1.33
N ASP A 242 4.15 11.77 -2.37
CA ASP A 242 3.78 10.38 -2.70
C ASP A 242 3.23 9.59 -1.49
N ARG A 243 2.34 10.27 -0.71
CA ARG A 243 1.68 9.79 0.51
C ARG A 243 2.55 9.72 1.77
N THR A 244 3.82 10.03 1.71
CA THR A 244 4.72 10.07 2.86
C THR A 244 4.96 11.50 3.34
N ALA A 245 5.25 11.67 4.63
CA ALA A 245 5.63 12.96 5.18
C ALA A 245 6.98 13.40 4.58
N ALA A 246 7.07 14.65 4.19
CA ALA A 246 8.22 15.22 3.51
C ALA A 246 8.46 16.68 3.93
N SER A 247 9.55 17.26 3.48
CA SER A 247 9.82 18.70 3.57
C SER A 247 9.60 19.40 2.21
N ALA A 248 9.41 20.72 2.23
CA ALA A 248 9.29 21.49 0.99
C ALA A 248 10.53 21.41 0.10
N ALA A 249 11.72 21.20 0.69
CA ALA A 249 12.98 21.07 -0.04
C ALA A 249 13.09 19.76 -0.87
N GLN A 250 12.29 18.74 -0.53
CA GLN A 250 12.26 17.46 -1.25
C GLN A 250 11.34 17.49 -2.47
N LEU A 251 10.53 18.54 -2.65
CA LEU A 251 9.65 18.67 -3.81
C LEU A 251 10.48 19.06 -5.05
N GLN A 252 10.12 18.51 -6.21
CA GLN A 252 10.86 18.65 -7.44
C GLN A 252 10.02 19.28 -8.55
N TYR A 253 10.68 19.92 -9.52
CA TYR A 253 10.03 20.36 -10.74
C TYR A 253 9.24 19.23 -11.40
N GLY A 254 7.99 19.52 -11.75
CA GLY A 254 7.09 18.53 -12.34
C GLY A 254 6.25 17.74 -11.32
N ASP A 255 6.44 17.95 -10.00
CA ASP A 255 5.51 17.40 -9.02
C ASP A 255 4.12 18.05 -9.17
N VAL A 256 3.07 17.25 -9.03
CA VAL A 256 1.68 17.69 -9.05
C VAL A 256 1.22 18.00 -7.64
N LEU A 257 0.85 19.23 -7.36
CA LEU A 257 0.50 19.70 -6.02
C LEU A 257 -1.01 19.81 -5.83
N TYR A 258 -1.48 19.32 -4.69
CA TYR A 258 -2.77 19.65 -4.07
C TYR A 258 -2.49 20.32 -2.74
N TYR A 259 -3.32 21.26 -2.31
CA TYR A 259 -3.03 22.03 -1.11
C TYR A 259 -4.28 22.45 -0.35
N ASN A 260 -4.11 22.75 0.93
CA ASN A 260 -5.15 23.30 1.79
C ASN A 260 -4.58 24.50 2.55
N LYS A 261 -5.09 25.68 2.25
CA LYS A 261 -4.62 26.97 2.82
C LYS A 261 -4.92 27.10 4.31
N ASP A 262 -6.05 26.55 4.76
CA ASP A 262 -6.50 26.70 6.17
C ASP A 262 -5.53 26.01 7.14
N ILE A 263 -4.99 24.87 6.75
CA ILE A 263 -4.04 24.09 7.55
C ILE A 263 -2.60 24.21 7.03
N ARG A 264 -2.37 25.03 5.98
CA ARG A 264 -1.08 25.29 5.33
C ARG A 264 -0.35 24.00 4.96
N ALA A 265 -1.08 23.05 4.36
CA ALA A 265 -0.56 21.73 3.98
C ALA A 265 -0.54 21.57 2.45
N VAL A 266 0.47 20.81 1.97
CA VAL A 266 0.68 20.46 0.56
C VAL A 266 0.83 18.94 0.42
N TRP A 267 0.17 18.37 -0.59
CA TRP A 267 0.30 16.98 -1.03
C TRP A 267 0.84 16.98 -2.44
N ALA A 268 2.03 16.46 -2.63
CA ALA A 268 2.72 16.38 -3.91
C ALA A 268 2.71 14.94 -4.44
N TYR A 269 2.58 14.81 -5.75
CA TYR A 269 2.62 13.54 -6.48
C TYR A 269 3.69 13.63 -7.56
N SER A 270 4.69 12.75 -7.50
CA SER A 270 5.81 12.73 -8.44
C SER A 270 5.64 11.73 -9.58
N THR A 271 4.56 10.93 -9.56
CA THR A 271 4.36 9.83 -10.50
C THR A 271 4.13 10.33 -11.92
N LYS A 272 4.89 9.78 -12.86
CA LYS A 272 4.83 10.10 -14.30
C LYS A 272 4.64 8.83 -15.12
N VAL A 273 4.06 8.98 -16.33
CA VAL A 273 4.05 7.94 -17.36
C VAL A 273 4.55 8.56 -18.66
N SER A 274 5.71 8.10 -19.11
CA SER A 274 6.41 8.68 -20.27
C SER A 274 6.52 7.67 -21.40
N GLY A 275 6.20 8.08 -22.62
CA GLY A 275 6.29 7.19 -23.77
C GLY A 275 5.50 7.65 -24.98
N ILE A 276 5.18 6.70 -25.85
CA ILE A 276 4.44 6.94 -27.08
C ILE A 276 2.94 6.65 -26.85
N VAL A 277 2.08 7.56 -27.29
CA VAL A 277 0.62 7.38 -27.28
C VAL A 277 0.25 6.26 -28.25
N GLN A 278 -0.31 5.17 -27.74
CA GLN A 278 -0.71 4.00 -28.53
C GLN A 278 -2.21 3.96 -28.81
N ALA A 279 -3.03 4.43 -27.88
CA ALA A 279 -4.47 4.46 -28.02
C ALA A 279 -5.10 5.57 -27.16
N ILE A 280 -6.20 6.14 -27.65
CA ILE A 280 -7.05 7.07 -26.91
C ILE A 280 -8.44 6.42 -26.80
N SER A 281 -8.94 6.26 -25.59
CA SER A 281 -10.14 5.48 -25.30
C SER A 281 -11.23 6.32 -24.63
N PRO A 282 -12.52 6.07 -24.92
CA PRO A 282 -13.04 5.17 -25.96
C PRO A 282 -12.86 5.75 -27.38
N SER A 283 -12.67 7.05 -27.53
CA SER A 283 -12.39 7.75 -28.78
C SER A 283 -11.86 9.17 -28.52
N THR A 284 -11.32 9.83 -29.55
CA THR A 284 -10.89 11.23 -29.48
C THR A 284 -12.07 12.22 -29.35
N MET A 285 -13.29 11.83 -29.72
CA MET A 285 -14.48 12.67 -29.47
C MET A 285 -14.84 12.82 -28.00
N ALA A 286 -14.55 11.79 -27.17
CA ALA A 286 -14.83 11.77 -25.74
C ALA A 286 -13.76 10.97 -25.01
N PRO A 287 -12.51 11.45 -24.94
CA PRO A 287 -11.43 10.70 -24.34
C PRO A 287 -11.58 10.64 -22.81
N SER A 288 -11.44 9.45 -22.23
CA SER A 288 -11.47 9.23 -20.78
C SER A 288 -10.25 8.50 -20.28
N ALA A 289 -9.48 7.86 -21.17
CA ALA A 289 -8.22 7.20 -20.87
C ALA A 289 -7.30 7.23 -22.09
N VAL A 290 -6.00 7.10 -21.84
CA VAL A 290 -4.97 7.00 -22.86
C VAL A 290 -4.02 5.86 -22.54
N THR A 291 -3.57 5.13 -23.55
CA THR A 291 -2.52 4.12 -23.41
C THR A 291 -1.19 4.68 -23.91
N VAL A 292 -0.22 4.77 -23.03
CA VAL A 292 1.13 5.27 -23.30
C VAL A 292 2.13 4.15 -23.00
N SER A 293 2.83 3.69 -24.02
CA SER A 293 3.84 2.61 -23.93
C SER A 293 3.38 1.41 -23.10
N GLY A 294 2.14 0.94 -23.34
CA GLY A 294 1.54 -0.24 -22.68
C GLY A 294 0.81 0.09 -21.36
N ILE A 295 0.94 1.29 -20.83
CA ILE A 295 0.26 1.70 -19.59
C ILE A 295 -1.00 2.49 -19.95
N THR A 296 -2.15 2.03 -19.48
CA THR A 296 -3.42 2.76 -19.63
C THR A 296 -3.66 3.64 -18.42
N VAL A 297 -3.84 4.93 -18.67
CA VAL A 297 -4.04 5.97 -17.65
C VAL A 297 -5.36 6.67 -17.89
N GLY A 298 -6.18 6.82 -16.84
CA GLY A 298 -7.39 7.64 -16.88
C GLY A 298 -7.05 9.13 -16.95
N LEU A 299 -7.89 9.91 -17.64
CA LEU A 299 -7.73 11.36 -17.77
C LEU A 299 -8.45 12.07 -16.62
N GLY A 300 -7.71 12.82 -15.80
CA GLY A 300 -8.18 13.38 -14.53
C GLY A 300 -8.44 14.88 -14.53
N SER A 301 -8.11 15.60 -15.62
CA SER A 301 -8.37 17.04 -15.73
C SER A 301 -8.95 17.41 -17.09
N SER A 302 -9.73 18.49 -17.14
CA SER A 302 -10.33 18.98 -18.38
C SER A 302 -9.28 19.40 -19.42
N SER A 303 -8.15 19.92 -19.00
CA SER A 303 -7.05 20.30 -19.89
C SER A 303 -6.41 19.10 -20.58
N VAL A 304 -6.22 18.00 -19.85
CA VAL A 304 -5.68 16.75 -20.41
C VAL A 304 -6.72 16.08 -21.32
N ILE A 305 -8.00 16.05 -20.91
CA ILE A 305 -9.08 15.55 -21.77
C ILE A 305 -9.12 16.33 -23.10
N TYR A 306 -9.02 17.66 -23.02
CA TYR A 306 -8.97 18.51 -24.22
C TYR A 306 -7.76 18.20 -25.10
N ALA A 307 -6.56 18.03 -24.49
CA ALA A 307 -5.33 17.76 -25.23
C ALA A 307 -5.42 16.48 -26.09
N PHE A 308 -6.12 15.44 -25.61
CA PHE A 308 -6.32 14.17 -26.30
C PHE A 308 -7.62 14.11 -27.14
N SER A 309 -8.41 15.19 -27.17
CA SER A 309 -9.64 15.24 -27.95
C SER A 309 -9.35 15.57 -29.42
N ASP A 310 -10.39 15.46 -30.28
CA ASP A 310 -10.33 15.88 -31.69
C ASP A 310 -9.96 17.37 -31.89
N LEU A 311 -10.13 18.17 -30.83
CA LEU A 311 -9.80 19.59 -30.82
C LEU A 311 -8.42 19.87 -30.24
N GLY A 312 -7.78 18.86 -29.65
CA GLY A 312 -6.46 18.94 -29.02
C GLY A 312 -5.33 18.68 -30.02
N THR A 313 -4.12 18.76 -29.50
CA THR A 313 -2.90 18.65 -30.32
C THR A 313 -2.19 17.30 -30.18
N VAL A 314 -2.59 16.45 -29.20
CA VAL A 314 -1.92 15.18 -28.92
C VAL A 314 -2.63 14.04 -29.62
N GLN A 315 -1.89 13.28 -30.43
CA GLN A 315 -2.39 12.19 -31.26
C GLN A 315 -1.67 10.87 -30.97
N THR A 316 -2.24 9.77 -31.46
CA THR A 316 -1.56 8.47 -31.46
C THR A 316 -0.26 8.56 -32.25
N GLY A 317 0.84 8.09 -31.66
CA GLY A 317 2.19 8.19 -32.18
C GLY A 317 3.04 9.30 -31.54
N ASP A 318 2.43 10.25 -30.86
CA ASP A 318 3.16 11.33 -30.20
C ASP A 318 3.88 10.84 -28.94
N ALA A 319 5.05 11.46 -28.68
CA ALA A 319 5.79 11.30 -27.44
C ALA A 319 5.25 12.24 -26.38
N VAL A 320 4.86 11.70 -25.23
CA VAL A 320 4.28 12.45 -24.11
C VAL A 320 4.84 12.01 -22.77
N THR A 321 4.80 12.92 -21.81
CA THR A 321 4.93 12.60 -20.38
C THR A 321 3.66 13.05 -19.68
N LEU A 322 2.92 12.09 -19.12
CA LEU A 322 1.75 12.31 -18.30
C LEU A 322 2.18 12.50 -16.85
N LEU A 323 1.74 13.58 -16.21
CA LEU A 323 1.94 13.79 -14.78
C LEU A 323 0.65 13.37 -14.06
N LEU A 324 0.80 12.45 -13.10
CA LEU A 324 -0.35 11.84 -12.42
C LEU A 324 -0.63 12.57 -11.10
N GLY A 325 -1.90 12.80 -10.84
CA GLY A 325 -2.37 13.38 -9.59
C GLY A 325 -2.88 12.30 -8.61
N ALA A 326 -3.57 12.75 -7.58
CA ALA A 326 -4.23 11.88 -6.62
C ALA A 326 -5.18 10.91 -7.34
N GLY A 327 -4.99 9.59 -7.14
CA GLY A 327 -5.75 8.53 -7.80
C GLY A 327 -5.18 8.10 -9.14
N GLU A 328 -3.92 8.41 -9.40
CA GLU A 328 -3.16 7.94 -10.57
C GLU A 328 -3.78 8.30 -11.93
N GLN A 329 -4.54 9.38 -12.00
CA GLN A 329 -5.07 9.92 -13.23
C GLN A 329 -4.15 11.01 -13.79
N ALA A 330 -4.01 11.08 -15.10
CA ALA A 330 -3.25 12.14 -15.77
C ALA A 330 -3.96 13.49 -15.59
N VAL A 331 -3.27 14.44 -14.96
CA VAL A 331 -3.79 15.79 -14.71
C VAL A 331 -3.03 16.85 -15.47
N PHE A 332 -1.82 16.52 -15.93
CA PHE A 332 -1.04 17.33 -16.91
C PHE A 332 -0.46 16.39 -17.96
N VAL A 333 -0.26 16.93 -19.16
CA VAL A 333 0.47 16.29 -20.26
C VAL A 333 1.57 17.22 -20.74
N LEU A 334 2.78 16.71 -20.77
CA LEU A 334 3.93 17.41 -21.34
C LEU A 334 4.22 16.85 -22.73
N THR A 335 4.55 17.72 -23.68
CA THR A 335 4.86 17.38 -25.07
C THR A 335 6.15 18.06 -25.51
N GLY A 336 6.73 17.63 -26.62
CA GLY A 336 7.98 18.21 -27.16
C GLY A 336 9.16 18.05 -26.19
N GLU A 337 9.96 19.10 -26.01
CA GLU A 337 11.13 19.07 -25.14
C GLU A 337 10.76 18.88 -23.67
N ALA A 338 9.60 19.38 -23.23
CA ALA A 338 9.11 19.20 -21.87
C ALA A 338 8.74 17.74 -21.55
N ALA A 339 8.48 16.90 -22.55
CA ALA A 339 8.21 15.49 -22.40
C ALA A 339 9.48 14.63 -22.19
N SER A 340 10.68 15.22 -22.34
CA SER A 340 11.94 14.49 -22.24
C SER A 340 12.08 13.82 -20.87
N GLU A 341 12.30 12.51 -20.87
CA GLU A 341 12.42 11.70 -19.64
C GLU A 341 13.42 10.57 -19.86
N THR A 342 14.09 10.15 -18.80
CA THR A 342 14.95 8.98 -18.78
C THR A 342 14.43 7.96 -17.79
N VAL A 343 14.22 6.73 -18.27
CA VAL A 343 13.77 5.62 -17.46
C VAL A 343 14.84 4.53 -17.44
N TYR A 344 15.23 4.07 -16.26
CA TYR A 344 16.08 2.89 -16.08
C TYR A 344 15.24 1.69 -15.72
N GLY A 345 15.57 0.54 -16.28
CA GLY A 345 14.82 -0.68 -16.03
C GLY A 345 15.55 -1.93 -16.49
N VAL A 346 14.88 -3.07 -16.34
CA VAL A 346 15.36 -4.38 -16.79
C VAL A 346 14.35 -4.96 -17.77
N VAL A 347 14.85 -5.51 -18.88
CA VAL A 347 14.02 -6.22 -19.86
C VAL A 347 13.43 -7.47 -19.21
N THR A 348 12.12 -7.59 -19.21
CA THR A 348 11.39 -8.77 -18.71
C THR A 348 10.97 -9.71 -19.83
N SER A 349 10.64 -9.16 -21.02
CA SER A 349 10.33 -9.96 -22.19
C SER A 349 10.64 -9.22 -23.49
N VAL A 350 10.92 -9.99 -24.54
CA VAL A 350 10.99 -9.53 -25.93
C VAL A 350 9.96 -10.34 -26.70
N GLY A 351 9.08 -9.67 -27.44
CA GLY A 351 7.97 -10.32 -28.12
C GLY A 351 7.35 -9.44 -29.19
N THR A 352 6.08 -9.69 -29.49
CA THR A 352 5.31 -8.90 -30.43
C THR A 352 4.08 -8.35 -29.75
N THR A 353 3.79 -7.07 -29.97
CA THR A 353 2.54 -6.44 -29.54
C THR A 353 1.65 -6.15 -30.74
N ALA A 354 0.33 -6.30 -30.54
CA ALA A 354 -0.67 -5.91 -31.51
C ALA A 354 -1.01 -4.44 -31.29
N GLN A 355 -0.87 -3.63 -32.34
CA GLN A 355 -1.23 -2.21 -32.32
C GLN A 355 -2.43 -1.99 -33.24
N SER A 356 -3.39 -1.20 -32.81
CA SER A 356 -4.54 -0.82 -33.64
C SER A 356 -4.07 0.11 -34.77
N GLY A 357 -4.14 -0.37 -36.00
CA GLY A 357 -3.90 0.44 -37.17
C GLY A 357 -5.18 1.16 -37.59
N GLY A 358 -5.06 2.20 -38.42
CA GLY A 358 -6.22 2.87 -39.02
C GLY A 358 -7.12 1.90 -39.79
N LEU A 359 -8.43 2.17 -39.86
CA LEU A 359 -9.44 1.34 -40.53
C LEU A 359 -9.65 -0.07 -39.91
N GLY A 360 -9.37 -0.26 -38.62
CA GLY A 360 -9.60 -1.54 -37.93
C GLY A 360 -8.56 -2.64 -38.25
N THR A 361 -7.42 -2.28 -38.85
CA THR A 361 -6.31 -3.21 -39.06
C THR A 361 -5.50 -3.39 -37.77
N VAL A 362 -5.06 -4.63 -37.50
CA VAL A 362 -4.13 -4.92 -36.42
C VAL A 362 -2.73 -5.06 -37.02
N ILE A 363 -1.82 -4.20 -36.61
CA ILE A 363 -0.41 -4.27 -36.98
C ILE A 363 0.36 -4.94 -35.84
N THR A 364 1.06 -6.02 -36.16
CA THR A 364 1.95 -6.70 -35.21
C THR A 364 3.33 -6.07 -35.29
N GLN A 365 3.83 -5.53 -34.18
CA GLN A 365 5.14 -4.91 -34.11
C GLN A 365 6.00 -5.62 -33.05
N GLN A 366 7.28 -5.81 -33.32
CA GLN A 366 8.23 -6.27 -32.30
C GLN A 366 8.30 -5.25 -31.17
N SER A 367 8.33 -5.75 -29.93
CA SER A 367 8.34 -4.93 -28.73
C SER A 367 9.22 -5.53 -27.65
N VAL A 368 9.67 -4.67 -26.77
CA VAL A 368 10.38 -5.02 -25.53
C VAL A 368 9.56 -4.55 -24.34
N THR A 369 9.36 -5.42 -23.35
CA THR A 369 8.75 -5.05 -22.07
C THR A 369 9.85 -4.88 -21.03
N ILE A 370 9.75 -3.78 -20.28
CA ILE A 370 10.77 -3.31 -19.34
C ILE A 370 10.10 -3.10 -17.99
N ALA A 371 10.60 -3.78 -16.95
CA ALA A 371 10.32 -3.45 -15.56
C ALA A 371 11.20 -2.24 -15.20
N ALA A 372 10.58 -1.09 -15.01
CA ALA A 372 11.28 0.16 -14.73
C ALA A 372 11.42 0.42 -13.23
N SER A 373 12.50 1.09 -12.84
CA SER A 373 12.80 1.40 -11.44
C SER A 373 11.74 2.27 -10.75
N ASP A 374 10.88 2.96 -11.52
CA ASP A 374 9.70 3.67 -11.00
C ASP A 374 8.56 2.73 -10.55
N GLY A 375 8.74 1.40 -10.71
CA GLY A 375 7.79 0.37 -10.33
C GLY A 375 6.69 0.13 -11.37
N ARG A 376 6.89 0.55 -12.63
CA ARG A 376 5.97 0.35 -13.74
C ARG A 376 6.54 -0.57 -14.81
N SER A 377 5.67 -1.23 -15.56
CA SER A 377 6.06 -2.05 -16.70
C SER A 377 5.70 -1.33 -18.00
N TYR A 378 6.71 -1.00 -18.78
CA TYR A 378 6.55 -0.32 -20.06
C TYR A 378 6.77 -1.29 -21.22
N SER A 379 5.98 -1.12 -22.29
CA SER A 379 6.15 -1.85 -23.53
C SER A 379 6.42 -0.89 -24.69
N TYR A 380 7.62 -0.99 -25.24
CA TYR A 380 8.08 -0.12 -26.31
C TYR A 380 8.26 -0.90 -27.62
N PRO A 381 7.97 -0.29 -28.77
CA PRO A 381 8.40 -0.82 -30.06
C PRO A 381 9.92 -0.99 -30.10
N TYR A 382 10.41 -2.17 -30.52
CA TYR A 382 11.83 -2.44 -30.60
C TYR A 382 12.14 -3.47 -31.67
N SER A 383 12.90 -3.09 -32.69
CA SER A 383 13.15 -3.91 -33.89
C SER A 383 14.53 -4.57 -33.94
N LYS A 384 15.36 -4.39 -32.89
CA LYS A 384 16.70 -4.99 -32.81
C LYS A 384 16.68 -6.26 -31.96
N ASP A 385 17.56 -7.22 -32.25
CA ASP A 385 17.66 -8.52 -31.55
C ASP A 385 18.78 -8.56 -30.50
N ASP A 386 19.23 -7.40 -29.98
CA ASP A 386 20.38 -7.28 -29.07
C ASP A 386 20.00 -7.23 -27.60
N LEU A 387 18.71 -7.25 -27.25
CA LEU A 387 18.19 -7.27 -25.89
C LEU A 387 17.64 -8.65 -25.51
N LYS A 388 17.84 -9.04 -24.25
CA LYS A 388 17.33 -10.28 -23.66
C LYS A 388 16.73 -9.98 -22.28
N ALA A 389 15.83 -10.83 -21.79
CA ALA A 389 15.37 -10.76 -20.41
C ALA A 389 16.56 -10.73 -19.43
N GLY A 390 16.48 -9.92 -18.39
CA GLY A 390 17.54 -9.63 -17.45
C GLY A 390 18.54 -8.54 -17.89
N THR A 391 18.42 -7.98 -19.11
CA THR A 391 19.31 -6.91 -19.56
C THR A 391 18.87 -5.57 -18.96
N ALA A 392 19.76 -4.90 -18.22
CA ALA A 392 19.55 -3.54 -17.76
C ALA A 392 19.59 -2.56 -18.94
N VAL A 393 18.62 -1.66 -19.01
CA VAL A 393 18.43 -0.71 -20.11
C VAL A 393 18.15 0.70 -19.59
N LYS A 394 18.59 1.66 -20.40
CA LYS A 394 18.23 3.08 -20.31
C LYS A 394 17.32 3.40 -21.48
N VAL A 395 16.11 3.84 -21.16
CA VAL A 395 15.13 4.35 -22.11
C VAL A 395 15.15 5.87 -22.05
N THR A 396 15.38 6.51 -23.16
CA THR A 396 15.31 7.97 -23.28
C THR A 396 14.13 8.31 -24.18
N LEU A 397 13.21 9.10 -23.66
CA LEU A 397 12.16 9.74 -24.39
C LEU A 397 12.58 11.16 -24.72
N ASP A 398 12.47 11.55 -25.97
CA ASP A 398 12.70 12.91 -26.44
C ASP A 398 11.70 13.25 -27.57
N ARG A 399 11.80 14.45 -28.16
CA ARG A 399 10.92 14.88 -29.25
C ARG A 399 10.99 13.99 -30.50
N ASP A 400 12.09 13.24 -30.68
CA ASP A 400 12.29 12.36 -31.84
C ASP A 400 11.76 10.94 -31.57
N GLY A 401 11.25 10.67 -30.35
CA GLY A 401 10.64 9.41 -29.94
C GLY A 401 11.36 8.70 -28.82
N VAL A 402 11.37 7.36 -28.84
CA VAL A 402 11.96 6.50 -27.80
C VAL A 402 13.25 5.87 -28.28
N SER A 403 14.33 6.05 -27.53
CA SER A 403 15.62 5.39 -27.73
C SER A 403 15.90 4.42 -26.57
N ILE A 404 16.14 3.14 -26.88
CA ILE A 404 16.46 2.11 -25.88
C ILE A 404 17.89 1.62 -26.09
N ARG A 405 18.68 1.65 -25.02
CA ARG A 405 20.09 1.21 -25.01
C ARG A 405 20.38 0.41 -23.75
N LYS A 406 21.35 -0.52 -23.82
CA LYS A 406 21.87 -1.17 -22.62
C LYS A 406 22.43 -0.11 -21.67
N ALA A 407 22.02 -0.14 -20.42
CA ALA A 407 22.56 0.73 -19.38
C ALA A 407 23.99 0.28 -19.07
N ARG A 408 24.96 1.19 -19.22
CA ARG A 408 26.39 0.94 -18.99
C ARG A 408 26.98 1.89 -17.96
N ASP A 409 26.19 2.82 -17.48
CA ASP A 409 26.50 3.85 -16.49
C ASP A 409 26.06 3.45 -15.07
N GLY A 410 25.87 2.16 -14.83
CA GLY A 410 25.53 1.60 -13.53
C GLY A 410 26.75 1.30 -12.67
N GLU A 411 26.53 1.29 -11.36
CA GLU A 411 27.52 1.00 -10.34
C GLU A 411 27.33 -0.40 -9.77
N SER A 412 28.42 -0.99 -9.29
CA SER A 412 28.39 -2.31 -8.62
C SER A 412 28.38 -2.06 -7.12
N LEU A 413 27.20 -2.08 -6.53
CA LEU A 413 27.01 -1.92 -5.09
C LEU A 413 26.83 -3.29 -4.41
N SER A 414 27.38 -3.43 -3.21
CA SER A 414 27.20 -4.66 -2.41
C SER A 414 27.48 -4.38 -0.94
N GLY A 415 26.98 -5.25 -0.05
CA GLY A 415 27.21 -5.13 1.38
C GLY A 415 25.92 -5.27 2.19
N LYS A 416 26.05 -5.16 3.49
CA LYS A 416 24.90 -5.15 4.42
C LYS A 416 24.37 -3.73 4.54
N ILE A 417 23.08 -3.55 4.28
CA ILE A 417 22.42 -2.25 4.45
C ILE A 417 22.29 -1.95 5.94
N ARG A 418 22.77 -0.78 6.35
CA ARG A 418 22.73 -0.31 7.73
C ARG A 418 22.54 1.20 7.78
N GLY A 419 21.53 1.65 8.54
CA GLY A 419 21.19 3.06 8.65
C GLY A 419 20.90 3.70 7.30
N GLY A 420 20.16 2.99 6.44
CA GLY A 420 19.79 3.45 5.11
C GLY A 420 20.97 3.56 4.12
N LYS A 421 22.09 2.83 4.32
CA LYS A 421 23.26 2.89 3.41
C LYS A 421 23.63 1.53 2.86
N LEU A 422 23.91 1.48 1.57
CA LEU A 422 24.50 0.35 0.85
C LEU A 422 25.86 0.78 0.26
N ASP A 423 26.95 0.11 0.66
CA ASP A 423 28.32 0.42 0.19
C ASP A 423 28.73 1.88 0.37
N GLY A 424 28.22 2.52 1.43
CA GLY A 424 28.43 3.94 1.72
C GLY A 424 27.45 4.90 1.03
N CYS A 425 26.74 4.46 -0.02
CA CYS A 425 25.73 5.24 -0.72
C CYS A 425 24.40 5.24 0.04
N ILE A 426 23.71 6.37 0.04
CA ILE A 426 22.48 6.61 0.81
C ILE A 426 21.27 6.14 0.03
N ILE A 427 20.39 5.37 0.69
CA ILE A 427 19.07 5.00 0.19
C ILE A 427 18.06 5.92 0.90
N GLU A 428 17.37 6.76 0.16
CA GLU A 428 16.34 7.67 0.67
C GLU A 428 14.93 7.23 0.29
N GLY A 429 13.92 7.91 0.83
CA GLY A 429 12.52 7.59 0.54
C GLY A 429 12.11 7.79 -0.92
N ASP A 430 12.85 8.57 -1.70
CA ASP A 430 12.65 8.81 -3.13
C ASP A 430 13.54 7.95 -4.04
N THR A 431 14.42 7.10 -3.48
CA THR A 431 15.16 6.09 -4.23
C THR A 431 14.18 5.20 -4.99
N LYS A 432 14.32 5.15 -6.30
CA LYS A 432 13.51 4.29 -7.17
C LYS A 432 14.05 2.86 -7.12
N ALA A 433 13.60 2.09 -6.13
CA ALA A 433 14.04 0.72 -5.94
C ALA A 433 12.95 -0.30 -6.33
N ILE A 434 13.36 -1.33 -7.08
CA ILE A 434 12.53 -2.48 -7.43
C ILE A 434 13.31 -3.78 -7.24
N ASP A 435 12.56 -4.84 -6.93
CA ASP A 435 13.06 -6.21 -6.97
C ASP A 435 12.33 -6.99 -8.05
N VAL A 436 13.06 -7.70 -8.90
CA VAL A 436 12.53 -8.36 -10.10
C VAL A 436 12.76 -9.87 -10.01
N LEU A 437 11.75 -10.66 -10.37
CA LEU A 437 11.86 -12.10 -10.54
C LEU A 437 11.06 -12.56 -11.76
N GLY A 438 11.72 -13.13 -12.74
CA GLY A 438 11.07 -13.57 -13.98
C GLY A 438 10.41 -12.39 -14.70
N GLY A 439 9.08 -12.35 -14.73
CA GLY A 439 8.32 -11.25 -15.33
C GLY A 439 7.67 -10.30 -14.34
N ARG A 440 7.77 -10.58 -13.03
CA ARG A 440 7.19 -9.76 -11.97
C ARG A 440 8.21 -8.81 -11.36
N MET A 441 7.74 -7.67 -10.93
CA MET A 441 8.50 -6.72 -10.12
C MET A 441 7.65 -6.25 -8.94
N VAL A 442 8.33 -5.86 -7.87
CA VAL A 442 7.75 -5.16 -6.72
C VAL A 442 8.59 -3.92 -6.43
N LYS A 443 7.93 -2.84 -6.01
CA LYS A 443 8.63 -1.69 -5.42
C LYS A 443 9.19 -2.12 -4.06
N VAL A 444 10.36 -1.60 -3.72
CA VAL A 444 11.04 -1.94 -2.47
C VAL A 444 11.39 -0.63 -1.76
N ASP A 445 10.88 -0.46 -0.55
CA ASP A 445 11.21 0.69 0.28
C ASP A 445 12.53 0.51 1.00
N ALA A 446 13.21 1.61 1.34
CA ALA A 446 14.48 1.59 2.06
C ALA A 446 14.38 0.79 3.38
N ALA A 447 13.28 0.95 4.12
CA ALA A 447 13.05 0.21 5.37
C ALA A 447 12.94 -1.31 5.16
N ARG A 448 12.44 -1.75 3.99
CA ARG A 448 12.36 -3.18 3.62
C ARG A 448 13.73 -3.83 3.47
N LEU A 449 14.72 -3.04 3.13
CA LEU A 449 16.10 -3.48 2.87
C LEU A 449 17.02 -3.33 4.10
N GLU A 450 16.59 -2.66 5.17
CA GLU A 450 17.44 -2.47 6.36
C GLU A 450 17.84 -3.81 6.96
N GLY A 451 19.14 -3.98 7.22
CA GLY A 451 19.72 -5.22 7.71
C GLY A 451 20.01 -6.30 6.65
N VAL A 452 19.56 -6.12 5.41
CA VAL A 452 19.75 -7.08 4.32
C VAL A 452 21.16 -7.01 3.75
N SER A 453 21.74 -8.17 3.45
CA SER A 453 23.05 -8.32 2.80
C SER A 453 22.88 -8.50 1.29
N ILE A 454 23.22 -7.48 0.52
CA ILE A 454 23.16 -7.46 -0.93
C ILE A 454 24.50 -7.94 -1.51
N LYS A 455 24.47 -8.91 -2.42
CA LYS A 455 25.65 -9.36 -3.17
C LYS A 455 25.67 -8.64 -4.52
N SER A 456 26.86 -8.39 -5.08
CA SER A 456 26.98 -7.71 -6.40
C SER A 456 26.15 -8.38 -7.50
N ARG A 457 26.00 -9.70 -7.46
CA ARG A 457 25.20 -10.47 -8.44
C ARG A 457 23.68 -10.26 -8.28
N ASP A 458 23.25 -9.78 -7.11
CA ASP A 458 21.84 -9.55 -6.78
C ASP A 458 21.42 -8.13 -7.19
N VAL A 459 22.36 -7.31 -7.72
CA VAL A 459 22.12 -5.97 -8.25
C VAL A 459 22.20 -6.02 -9.78
N LEU A 460 21.05 -5.89 -10.42
CA LEU A 460 20.97 -5.83 -11.89
C LEU A 460 21.39 -4.48 -12.42
N PHE A 461 21.10 -3.42 -11.67
CA PHE A 461 21.50 -2.05 -11.97
C PHE A 461 21.40 -1.18 -10.74
N ALA A 462 22.39 -0.30 -10.52
CA ALA A 462 22.33 0.76 -9.54
C ALA A 462 22.92 2.04 -10.14
N LYS A 463 22.40 3.19 -9.76
CA LYS A 463 22.89 4.49 -10.15
C LYS A 463 22.80 5.46 -8.99
N THR A 464 23.89 6.17 -8.74
CA THR A 464 23.94 7.24 -7.74
C THR A 464 23.95 8.61 -8.42
N ASP A 465 23.58 9.63 -7.66
CA ASP A 465 23.81 11.03 -8.01
C ASP A 465 25.27 11.47 -7.69
N GLY A 466 25.57 12.76 -7.91
CA GLY A 466 26.89 13.32 -7.61
C GLY A 466 27.21 13.46 -6.11
N GLU A 467 26.23 13.26 -5.22
CA GLU A 467 26.33 13.41 -3.76
C GLU A 467 26.37 12.07 -3.04
N GLY A 468 26.18 10.96 -3.78
CA GLY A 468 26.22 9.59 -3.27
C GLY A 468 24.88 9.06 -2.80
N HIS A 469 23.76 9.66 -3.22
CA HIS A 469 22.42 9.10 -3.02
C HIS A 469 22.08 8.14 -4.15
N ILE A 470 21.49 7.01 -3.83
CA ILE A 470 21.04 6.03 -4.83
C ILE A 470 19.73 6.52 -5.46
N GLU A 471 19.79 6.96 -6.72
CA GLU A 471 18.61 7.35 -7.49
C GLU A 471 17.79 6.13 -7.98
N HIS A 472 18.51 5.09 -8.45
CA HIS A 472 17.90 3.88 -9.00
C HIS A 472 18.58 2.64 -8.44
N LEU A 473 17.79 1.65 -8.00
CA LEU A 473 18.27 0.35 -7.53
C LEU A 473 17.36 -0.75 -8.09
N ILE A 474 17.92 -1.63 -8.91
CA ILE A 474 17.18 -2.76 -9.48
C ILE A 474 17.83 -4.05 -8.98
N LEU A 475 17.08 -4.80 -8.20
CA LEU A 475 17.48 -6.03 -7.53
C LEU A 475 16.97 -7.27 -8.28
N ASP A 476 17.65 -8.40 -8.10
CA ASP A 476 17.29 -9.71 -8.64
C ASP A 476 16.88 -10.65 -7.49
N ASN A 477 15.57 -10.71 -7.24
CA ASN A 477 14.97 -11.64 -6.26
C ASN A 477 15.60 -11.61 -4.86
N VAL A 478 15.87 -10.42 -4.35
CA VAL A 478 16.45 -10.22 -3.01
C VAL A 478 15.40 -10.36 -1.93
N THR A 479 14.22 -9.77 -2.14
CA THR A 479 13.19 -9.68 -1.09
C THR A 479 12.27 -10.89 -1.06
N GLY A 480 12.15 -11.64 -2.16
CA GLY A 480 11.16 -12.71 -2.32
C GLY A 480 9.72 -12.21 -2.44
N ASP A 481 9.47 -10.89 -2.34
CA ASP A 481 8.12 -10.31 -2.36
C ASP A 481 7.47 -10.38 -3.76
N ASN A 482 8.22 -10.86 -4.76
CA ASN A 482 7.74 -11.15 -6.13
C ASN A 482 6.92 -12.45 -6.25
N ARG A 483 6.87 -13.27 -5.20
CA ARG A 483 6.13 -14.53 -5.17
C ARG A 483 4.80 -14.35 -4.46
N ASP A 484 3.82 -15.15 -4.86
CA ASP A 484 2.69 -15.43 -3.97
C ASP A 484 3.07 -16.61 -3.08
N TYR A 485 2.54 -16.66 -1.87
CA TYR A 485 2.78 -17.72 -0.91
C TYR A 485 1.46 -18.32 -0.46
N GLY A 486 1.44 -19.60 -0.12
CA GLY A 486 0.23 -20.29 0.30
C GLY A 486 0.48 -21.72 0.71
N VAL A 487 -0.58 -22.53 0.74
CA VAL A 487 -0.52 -23.96 1.08
C VAL A 487 -1.00 -24.78 -0.10
N ALA A 488 -0.17 -25.69 -0.58
CA ALA A 488 -0.57 -26.71 -1.55
C ALA A 488 -1.44 -27.76 -0.84
N THR A 489 -2.68 -27.88 -1.25
CA THR A 489 -3.64 -28.90 -0.73
C THR A 489 -3.67 -30.15 -1.62
N VAL A 490 -3.17 -30.03 -2.85
CA VAL A 490 -2.90 -31.14 -3.76
C VAL A 490 -1.54 -30.91 -4.40
N ALA A 491 -0.67 -31.89 -4.30
CA ALA A 491 0.63 -31.93 -4.95
C ALA A 491 0.83 -33.32 -5.59
N PHE A 492 0.27 -33.49 -6.78
CA PHE A 492 0.47 -34.71 -7.56
C PHE A 492 1.63 -34.52 -8.53
N GLU A 493 2.74 -35.14 -8.23
CA GLU A 493 3.90 -35.17 -9.13
C GLU A 493 3.88 -36.47 -9.97
N SER A 494 3.77 -36.28 -11.26
CA SER A 494 3.65 -37.40 -12.17
C SER A 494 4.99 -38.12 -12.33
N PRO A 495 5.03 -39.44 -12.18
CA PRO A 495 6.22 -40.24 -12.49
C PRO A 495 6.51 -40.32 -14.01
N ASP A 496 5.53 -39.98 -14.84
CA ASP A 496 5.64 -39.97 -16.30
C ASP A 496 4.98 -38.72 -16.90
N ILE A 497 5.71 -37.61 -16.85
CA ILE A 497 5.24 -36.28 -17.32
C ILE A 497 4.98 -36.22 -18.82
N MET A 498 5.39 -37.22 -19.60
CA MET A 498 5.15 -37.28 -21.04
C MET A 498 3.69 -37.65 -21.36
N TYR A 499 3.05 -38.45 -20.51
CA TYR A 499 1.67 -38.89 -20.69
C TYR A 499 0.69 -38.29 -19.72
N VAL A 500 1.11 -37.98 -18.49
CA VAL A 500 0.28 -37.41 -17.45
C VAL A 500 0.98 -36.19 -16.85
N PRO A 501 0.44 -34.99 -16.93
CA PRO A 501 1.03 -33.81 -16.29
C PRO A 501 0.92 -33.90 -14.77
N SER A 502 1.90 -33.33 -14.08
CA SER A 502 1.78 -33.03 -12.63
C SER A 502 0.69 -32.01 -12.40
N SER A 503 -0.01 -32.10 -11.26
CA SER A 503 -1.10 -31.19 -10.92
C SER A 503 -1.04 -30.72 -9.48
N TYR A 504 -1.31 -29.44 -9.28
CA TYR A 504 -1.22 -28.77 -7.98
C TYR A 504 -2.45 -27.91 -7.75
N VAL A 505 -2.94 -27.91 -6.51
CA VAL A 505 -3.97 -26.97 -6.03
C VAL A 505 -3.38 -26.24 -4.85
N ILE A 506 -3.27 -24.92 -4.93
CA ILE A 506 -2.66 -24.07 -3.92
C ILE A 506 -3.69 -23.06 -3.42
N MET A 507 -3.82 -22.97 -2.11
CA MET A 507 -4.60 -21.94 -1.43
C MET A 507 -3.69 -20.76 -1.10
N VAL A 508 -4.01 -19.58 -1.63
CA VAL A 508 -3.34 -18.31 -1.32
C VAL A 508 -4.36 -17.44 -0.59
N GLY A 509 -4.31 -17.45 0.74
CA GLY A 509 -5.42 -16.96 1.55
C GLY A 509 -6.71 -17.70 1.17
N THR A 510 -7.76 -16.98 0.77
CA THR A 510 -9.03 -17.57 0.30
C THR A 510 -9.05 -17.89 -1.19
N ALA A 511 -8.03 -17.49 -1.95
CA ALA A 511 -7.97 -17.73 -3.39
C ALA A 511 -7.42 -19.12 -3.71
N VAL A 512 -8.07 -19.85 -4.62
CA VAL A 512 -7.61 -21.15 -5.12
C VAL A 512 -6.87 -20.95 -6.42
N LYS A 513 -5.63 -21.45 -6.50
CA LYS A 513 -4.83 -21.48 -7.72
C LYS A 513 -4.58 -22.93 -8.13
N THR A 514 -4.79 -23.23 -9.40
CA THR A 514 -4.51 -24.54 -9.98
C THR A 514 -3.36 -24.42 -10.97
N HIS A 515 -2.48 -25.41 -10.97
CA HIS A 515 -1.37 -25.48 -11.91
C HIS A 515 -1.20 -26.90 -12.43
N SER A 516 -1.04 -27.02 -13.73
CA SER A 516 -0.71 -28.28 -14.40
C SER A 516 0.56 -28.09 -15.20
N ALA A 517 1.53 -28.98 -15.02
CA ALA A 517 2.86 -28.84 -15.63
C ALA A 517 3.41 -30.18 -16.13
N ASN A 518 4.07 -30.14 -17.28
CA ASN A 518 4.91 -31.24 -17.76
C ASN A 518 6.30 -31.17 -17.09
N ALA A 519 6.31 -30.96 -15.77
CA ALA A 519 7.50 -30.89 -14.93
C ALA A 519 7.14 -31.31 -13.50
N THR A 520 8.13 -31.73 -12.75
CA THR A 520 8.04 -31.95 -11.30
C THR A 520 8.82 -30.88 -10.59
N TYR A 521 8.34 -30.45 -9.42
CA TYR A 521 8.97 -29.41 -8.61
C TYR A 521 9.54 -29.92 -7.28
N GLY A 522 9.32 -31.20 -6.97
CA GLY A 522 9.66 -31.82 -5.67
C GLY A 522 8.80 -31.30 -4.53
N LEU A 523 7.57 -30.85 -4.85
CA LEU A 523 6.67 -30.24 -3.88
C LEU A 523 5.77 -31.28 -3.25
N GLU A 524 5.70 -31.27 -1.93
CA GLU A 524 4.71 -32.02 -1.14
C GLU A 524 3.49 -31.15 -0.80
N VAL A 525 2.44 -31.76 -0.25
CA VAL A 525 1.30 -31.03 0.33
C VAL A 525 1.80 -30.23 1.53
N GLY A 526 1.56 -28.90 1.52
CA GLY A 526 2.09 -28.01 2.54
C GLY A 526 2.41 -26.60 2.02
N PRO A 527 3.06 -25.76 2.84
CA PRO A 527 3.41 -24.39 2.50
C PRO A 527 4.39 -24.28 1.32
N CYS A 528 4.06 -23.41 0.37
CA CYS A 528 4.87 -23.21 -0.84
C CYS A 528 4.84 -21.75 -1.33
N GLY A 529 5.81 -21.43 -2.20
CA GLY A 529 5.86 -20.19 -2.98
C GLY A 529 5.54 -20.43 -4.44
N ILE A 530 4.99 -19.42 -5.11
CA ILE A 530 4.58 -19.45 -6.53
C ILE A 530 5.36 -18.41 -7.29
N GLU A 531 6.14 -18.83 -8.29
CA GLU A 531 6.82 -17.93 -9.24
C GLU A 531 6.00 -17.80 -10.53
N TYR A 532 6.11 -16.66 -11.17
CA TYR A 532 5.32 -16.33 -12.36
C TYR A 532 6.20 -15.94 -13.54
N LYS A 533 5.70 -16.19 -14.74
CA LYS A 533 6.20 -15.62 -15.99
C LYS A 533 5.67 -14.21 -16.19
N ALA A 534 6.22 -13.48 -17.17
CA ALA A 534 5.77 -12.14 -17.53
C ALA A 534 4.30 -12.06 -17.97
N ASP A 535 3.74 -13.15 -18.49
CA ASP A 535 2.33 -13.26 -18.89
C ASP A 535 1.38 -13.59 -17.72
N GLY A 536 1.92 -13.70 -16.49
CA GLY A 536 1.16 -14.04 -15.28
C GLY A 536 0.93 -15.55 -15.10
N ALA A 537 1.35 -16.39 -16.03
CA ALA A 537 1.27 -17.84 -15.86
C ALA A 537 2.28 -18.32 -14.80
N ILE A 538 1.92 -19.36 -14.04
CA ILE A 538 2.83 -19.98 -13.07
C ILE A 538 4.02 -20.57 -13.82
N SER A 539 5.23 -20.17 -13.43
CA SER A 539 6.48 -20.68 -14.00
C SER A 539 7.06 -21.81 -13.18
N ARG A 540 6.93 -21.73 -11.84
CA ARG A 540 7.50 -22.69 -10.91
C ARG A 540 6.79 -22.62 -9.56
N LEU A 541 6.77 -23.74 -8.86
CA LEU A 541 6.46 -23.83 -7.44
C LEU A 541 7.77 -24.08 -6.67
N VAL A 542 7.91 -23.46 -5.51
CA VAL A 542 9.11 -23.55 -4.67
C VAL A 542 8.72 -23.96 -3.26
N ASP A 543 9.50 -24.87 -2.72
CA ASP A 543 9.38 -25.28 -1.33
C ASP A 543 9.88 -24.19 -0.39
N LEU A 544 9.35 -24.12 0.83
CA LEU A 544 9.78 -23.19 1.88
C LEU A 544 10.59 -23.93 2.93
N LYS A 545 11.57 -23.24 3.49
CA LYS A 545 12.29 -23.74 4.67
C LYS A 545 11.37 -23.69 5.86
N GLU A 546 11.44 -24.70 6.72
CA GLU A 546 10.62 -24.77 7.91
C GLU A 546 11.46 -24.82 9.18
N GLN A 547 10.93 -24.22 10.25
CA GLN A 547 11.50 -24.32 11.59
C GLN A 547 10.46 -23.96 12.65
N SER A 548 10.54 -24.64 13.83
CA SER A 548 9.66 -24.31 14.95
C SER A 548 9.95 -22.90 15.46
N ILE A 549 8.90 -22.18 15.84
CA ILE A 549 8.96 -20.86 16.48
C ILE A 549 9.11 -21.06 17.98
N THR A 550 10.06 -20.37 18.59
CA THR A 550 10.28 -20.34 20.06
C THR A 550 9.71 -19.07 20.70
N HIS A 551 9.71 -17.96 19.95
CA HIS A 551 9.07 -16.72 20.34
C HIS A 551 8.40 -16.07 19.10
N LEU A 552 7.18 -15.60 19.26
CA LEU A 552 6.45 -14.90 18.20
C LEU A 552 6.18 -13.47 18.65
N GLY A 553 6.90 -12.53 18.03
CA GLY A 553 6.70 -11.10 18.20
C GLY A 553 5.68 -10.53 17.22
N ALA A 554 5.42 -9.23 17.31
CA ALA A 554 4.50 -8.54 16.41
C ALA A 554 5.03 -8.44 14.95
N PHE A 555 6.35 -8.42 14.76
CA PHE A 555 6.99 -8.19 13.46
C PHE A 555 8.02 -9.25 13.07
N GLU A 556 8.37 -10.15 13.98
CA GLU A 556 9.40 -11.17 13.80
C GLU A 556 9.08 -12.44 14.57
N ALA A 557 9.67 -13.55 14.15
CA ALA A 557 9.64 -14.81 14.83
C ALA A 557 11.07 -15.26 15.18
N GLU A 558 11.30 -15.66 16.43
CA GLU A 558 12.51 -16.34 16.83
C GLU A 558 12.36 -17.84 16.55
N LEU A 559 13.30 -18.37 15.78
CA LEU A 559 13.33 -19.77 15.39
C LEU A 559 14.07 -20.62 16.42
N LYS A 560 13.88 -21.93 16.37
CA LYS A 560 14.51 -22.89 17.30
C LYS A 560 16.05 -22.82 17.35
N ASP A 561 16.69 -22.34 16.29
CA ASP A 561 18.14 -22.14 16.23
C ASP A 561 18.59 -20.76 16.77
N GLY A 562 17.67 -19.98 17.35
CA GLY A 562 17.91 -18.66 17.92
C GLY A 562 18.01 -17.53 16.88
N LYS A 563 17.65 -17.78 15.62
CA LYS A 563 17.60 -16.74 14.60
C LYS A 563 16.25 -16.04 14.59
N GLU A 564 16.30 -14.73 14.46
CA GLU A 564 15.13 -13.89 14.24
C GLU A 564 14.87 -13.73 12.75
N VAL A 565 13.63 -13.98 12.32
CA VAL A 565 13.21 -13.78 10.93
C VAL A 565 11.97 -12.88 10.93
N PRO A 566 12.01 -11.74 10.20
CA PRO A 566 10.88 -10.84 10.12
C PRO A 566 9.64 -11.52 9.52
N LEU A 567 8.46 -11.13 9.98
CA LEU A 567 7.19 -11.56 9.39
C LEU A 567 6.91 -10.79 8.10
N ALA A 568 6.32 -11.46 7.10
CA ALA A 568 5.84 -10.79 5.90
C ALA A 568 4.59 -9.94 6.23
N ALA A 569 4.42 -8.80 5.55
CA ALA A 569 3.24 -7.96 5.71
C ALA A 569 1.92 -8.71 5.40
N GLY A 570 1.96 -9.64 4.44
CA GLY A 570 0.84 -10.51 4.07
C GLY A 570 1.03 -11.95 4.58
N ILE A 571 1.57 -12.13 5.80
CA ILE A 571 1.79 -13.45 6.38
C ILE A 571 0.47 -14.23 6.46
N GLN A 572 0.52 -15.51 6.07
CA GLN A 572 -0.62 -16.41 6.20
C GLN A 572 -0.42 -17.34 7.38
N VAL A 573 -1.48 -17.56 8.13
CA VAL A 573 -1.51 -18.49 9.28
C VAL A 573 -2.54 -19.57 8.99
N TRP A 574 -2.16 -20.82 9.14
CA TRP A 574 -3.01 -21.97 8.90
C TRP A 574 -2.97 -22.93 10.09
N LEU A 575 -4.15 -23.40 10.50
CA LEU A 575 -4.27 -24.53 11.42
C LEU A 575 -4.11 -25.82 10.62
N GLU A 576 -3.34 -26.77 11.14
CA GLU A 576 -3.25 -28.11 10.59
C GLU A 576 -3.94 -29.10 11.53
N GLU A 577 -4.92 -29.83 10.99
CA GLU A 577 -5.67 -30.86 11.67
C GLU A 577 -5.78 -32.09 10.75
N ASP A 578 -5.24 -33.23 11.17
CA ASP A 578 -5.29 -34.50 10.42
C ASP A 578 -4.86 -34.36 8.94
N GLY A 579 -3.80 -33.58 8.65
CA GLY A 579 -3.29 -33.35 7.30
C GLY A 579 -4.14 -32.41 6.45
N SER A 580 -5.12 -31.73 7.04
CA SER A 580 -5.94 -30.68 6.40
C SER A 580 -5.57 -29.31 6.94
N TYR A 581 -5.62 -28.29 6.07
CA TYR A 581 -5.23 -26.93 6.39
C TYR A 581 -6.42 -25.99 6.41
N TYR A 582 -6.57 -25.21 7.47
CA TYR A 582 -7.63 -24.22 7.68
C TYR A 582 -7.05 -22.83 7.89
N LEU A 583 -7.50 -21.85 7.11
CA LEU A 583 -7.02 -20.48 7.20
C LEU A 583 -7.37 -19.88 8.58
N SER A 584 -6.39 -19.29 9.23
CA SER A 584 -6.46 -18.70 10.56
C SER A 584 -5.78 -17.31 10.59
N SER A 585 -5.48 -16.78 11.76
CA SER A 585 -4.80 -15.51 11.95
C SER A 585 -3.82 -15.57 13.13
N LEU A 586 -2.87 -14.62 13.16
CA LEU A 586 -1.91 -14.50 14.28
C LEU A 586 -2.60 -14.33 15.65
N GLN A 587 -3.81 -13.76 15.68
CA GLN A 587 -4.56 -13.54 16.92
C GLN A 587 -5.24 -14.81 17.46
N GLN A 588 -5.44 -15.81 16.60
CA GLN A 588 -6.11 -17.07 16.96
C GLN A 588 -5.13 -18.17 17.38
N VAL A 589 -3.84 -17.94 17.21
CA VAL A 589 -2.80 -18.92 17.53
C VAL A 589 -1.82 -18.35 18.56
N SER A 590 -1.35 -19.20 19.46
CA SER A 590 -0.34 -18.83 20.46
C SER A 590 0.58 -20.01 20.76
N LEU A 591 1.80 -19.70 21.23
CA LEU A 591 2.73 -20.73 21.69
C LEU A 591 2.25 -21.49 22.93
N ASP A 592 1.24 -20.99 23.65
CA ASP A 592 0.66 -21.71 24.80
C ASP A 592 -0.27 -22.85 24.37
N THR A 593 -1.00 -22.64 23.29
CA THR A 593 -2.04 -23.57 22.80
C THR A 593 -1.60 -24.37 21.57
N HIS A 594 -0.64 -23.87 20.80
CA HIS A 594 -0.20 -24.48 19.56
C HIS A 594 1.33 -24.67 19.50
N LYS A 595 1.75 -25.65 18.74
CA LYS A 595 3.10 -25.70 18.18
C LYS A 595 3.08 -24.87 16.89
N LEU A 596 3.91 -23.82 16.82
CA LEU A 596 3.98 -22.94 15.67
C LEU A 596 5.22 -23.28 14.83
N ILE A 597 5.03 -23.43 13.51
CA ILE A 597 6.09 -23.72 12.55
C ILE A 597 6.14 -22.58 11.54
N ALA A 598 7.28 -21.90 11.47
CA ALA A 598 7.56 -20.87 10.48
C ALA A 598 7.97 -21.50 9.16
N HIS A 599 7.33 -21.10 8.07
CA HIS A 599 7.78 -21.40 6.71
C HIS A 599 8.26 -20.11 6.06
N TYR A 600 9.52 -20.08 5.67
CA TYR A 600 10.21 -18.89 5.17
C TYR A 600 11.02 -19.18 3.91
N ASP A 601 11.16 -18.17 3.05
CA ASP A 601 11.91 -18.29 1.78
C ASP A 601 13.43 -18.26 2.01
N GLN A 602 13.91 -17.30 2.78
CA GLN A 602 15.32 -17.18 3.20
C GLN A 602 15.41 -16.48 4.58
N LEU A 603 16.61 -16.41 5.13
CA LEU A 603 16.82 -15.71 6.40
C LEU A 603 16.64 -14.20 6.24
N GLY A 604 16.29 -13.50 7.33
CA GLY A 604 16.07 -12.05 7.31
C GLY A 604 17.28 -11.27 6.80
N GLU A 605 18.50 -11.68 7.17
CA GLU A 605 19.73 -11.03 6.69
C GLU A 605 20.03 -11.23 5.19
N ASP A 606 19.40 -12.21 4.56
CA ASP A 606 19.42 -12.43 3.10
C ASP A 606 18.19 -11.83 2.39
N GLY A 607 17.36 -11.05 3.10
CA GLY A 607 16.16 -10.38 2.58
C GLY A 607 14.86 -11.16 2.74
N GLY A 608 14.91 -12.39 3.26
CA GLY A 608 13.74 -13.25 3.43
C GLY A 608 12.84 -12.88 4.61
N ARG A 609 11.67 -13.52 4.65
CA ARG A 609 10.65 -13.36 5.69
C ARG A 609 9.92 -14.66 5.98
N VAL A 610 9.32 -14.78 7.14
CA VAL A 610 8.31 -15.82 7.40
C VAL A 610 7.09 -15.50 6.54
N ARG A 611 6.72 -16.44 5.67
CA ARG A 611 5.64 -16.27 4.67
C ARG A 611 4.37 -16.97 5.10
N VAL A 612 4.51 -18.14 5.70
CA VAL A 612 3.40 -18.95 6.21
C VAL A 612 3.75 -19.46 7.60
N ILE A 613 2.78 -19.44 8.50
CA ILE A 613 2.87 -20.12 9.81
C ILE A 613 1.86 -21.26 9.79
N ILE A 614 2.31 -22.46 10.12
CA ILE A 614 1.45 -23.59 10.42
C ILE A 614 1.34 -23.73 11.94
N ALA A 615 0.14 -23.85 12.43
CA ALA A 615 -0.19 -24.06 13.84
C ALA A 615 -0.83 -25.42 14.04
N GLU A 616 -0.19 -26.27 14.83
CA GLU A 616 -0.68 -27.59 15.24
C GLU A 616 -1.14 -27.51 16.71
N GLU A 617 -2.31 -28.04 17.05
CA GLU A 617 -2.75 -28.10 18.47
C GLU A 617 -1.76 -28.94 19.30
N LYS A 618 -1.50 -28.51 20.57
CA LYS A 618 -0.58 -29.22 21.48
C LYS A 618 -1.23 -30.42 22.15
#